data_8fec7271d69551d4855d67f2f8ded339
#
_entry.id   8fec7271d69551d4855d67f2f8ded339
#
_cell.length_a   1.000
_cell.length_b   1.000
_cell.length_c   1.000
_cell.angle_alpha   90.00
_cell.angle_beta   90.00
_cell.angle_gamma   90.00
#
_symmetry.space_group_name_H-M   'P 1'
#
loop_
_entity.id
_entity.type
_entity.pdbx_description
1 polymer ?
#
loop_
_entity_poly.entity_id
_entity_poly.type
_entity_poly.pdbx_seq_one_letter_code
_entity_poly.pdbx_strand_id
1 'polypeptide(L)'
;MRAMSAEALPTARAPRVVSRLNPANAVTASRFLMLPLFVWAVDRDAPQWATLFMFLCGILDKLDGFVATVFDCKSEFGELFDAIADGVCYGFGMIVLVAYGWVPAVPAIAVVGLGAANTIMRSLYAKRVGRAVNYKSYAMERIVGFVAFMLGFATGRMEVDFYYWAFVPLFALVVLHDAKRMLIDDLDRAS
;
A
#
# COMPACT_ATOMS: atom_id res chain seq x y z
N MET A 1 -48.01 31.97 -19.14
CA MET A 1 -47.53 31.41 -17.87
C MET A 1 -47.14 29.93 -18.07
N ARG A 2 -45.84 29.65 -18.24
CA ARG A 2 -45.31 28.28 -18.33
C ARG A 2 -44.98 27.82 -16.91
N ALA A 3 -45.62 26.76 -16.44
CA ALA A 3 -45.32 26.13 -15.18
C ALA A 3 -43.90 25.55 -15.24
N MET A 4 -42.99 26.03 -14.41
CA MET A 4 -41.69 25.41 -14.18
C MET A 4 -41.93 24.09 -13.44
N SER A 5 -41.63 22.99 -14.13
CA SER A 5 -41.60 21.66 -13.53
C SER A 5 -40.52 21.67 -12.44
N ALA A 6 -40.88 21.40 -11.18
CA ALA A 6 -39.95 21.20 -10.08
C ALA A 6 -39.12 19.94 -10.39
N GLU A 7 -37.88 20.17 -10.74
CA GLU A 7 -36.88 19.11 -10.89
C GLU A 7 -36.62 18.51 -9.50
N ALA A 8 -37.06 17.28 -9.29
CA ALA A 8 -36.88 16.58 -8.03
C ALA A 8 -35.37 16.41 -7.78
N LEU A 9 -34.87 17.03 -6.72
CA LEU A 9 -33.51 16.84 -6.22
C LEU A 9 -33.25 15.33 -6.04
N PRO A 10 -32.11 14.80 -6.52
CA PRO A 10 -31.79 13.40 -6.34
C PRO A 10 -31.77 13.10 -4.83
N THR A 11 -32.67 12.23 -4.40
CA THR A 11 -32.72 11.75 -3.02
C THR A 11 -31.38 11.16 -2.65
N ALA A 12 -30.68 11.79 -1.72
CA ALA A 12 -29.44 11.28 -1.16
C ALA A 12 -29.70 9.84 -0.68
N ARG A 13 -29.08 8.87 -1.34
CA ARG A 13 -29.18 7.46 -0.96
C ARG A 13 -28.67 7.34 0.47
N ALA A 14 -29.50 6.82 1.38
CA ALA A 14 -29.11 6.56 2.75
C ALA A 14 -27.81 5.74 2.79
N PRO A 15 -26.86 6.04 3.67
CA PRO A 15 -25.61 5.30 3.78
C PRO A 15 -25.91 3.83 4.01
N ARG A 16 -25.52 3.00 3.03
CA ARG A 16 -25.74 1.55 3.10
C ARG A 16 -24.78 0.98 4.14
N VAL A 17 -25.31 0.40 5.20
CA VAL A 17 -24.48 -0.31 6.18
C VAL A 17 -23.92 -1.56 5.52
N VAL A 18 -22.65 -1.51 5.12
CA VAL A 18 -21.93 -2.65 4.53
C VAL A 18 -21.48 -3.57 5.66
N SER A 19 -21.80 -4.85 5.57
CA SER A 19 -21.33 -5.85 6.52
C SER A 19 -19.80 -5.90 6.57
N ARG A 20 -19.23 -6.08 7.75
CA ARG A 20 -17.78 -6.34 7.91
C ARG A 20 -17.36 -7.67 7.26
N LEU A 21 -18.29 -8.64 7.21
CA LEU A 21 -18.12 -9.88 6.46
C LEU A 21 -18.71 -9.66 5.06
N ASN A 22 -17.86 -9.24 4.14
CA ASN A 22 -18.19 -9.04 2.72
C ASN A 22 -17.12 -9.71 1.83
N PRO A 23 -17.42 -9.97 0.55
CA PRO A 23 -16.50 -10.65 -0.35
C PRO A 23 -15.13 -10.00 -0.46
N ALA A 24 -15.07 -8.66 -0.47
CA ALA A 24 -13.80 -7.94 -0.57
C ALA A 24 -12.93 -8.20 0.66
N ASN A 25 -13.49 -8.07 1.87
CA ASN A 25 -12.74 -8.33 3.11
C ASN A 25 -12.31 -9.80 3.24
N ALA A 26 -13.08 -10.75 2.65
CA ALA A 26 -12.65 -12.14 2.60
C ALA A 26 -11.42 -12.34 1.69
N VAL A 27 -11.36 -11.62 0.56
CA VAL A 27 -10.17 -11.62 -0.31
C VAL A 27 -8.99 -10.99 0.42
N THR A 28 -9.15 -9.84 1.07
CA THR A 28 -8.10 -9.21 1.89
C THR A 28 -7.60 -10.17 2.97
N ALA A 29 -8.50 -10.86 3.68
CA ALA A 29 -8.15 -11.84 4.71
C ALA A 29 -7.35 -13.02 4.15
N SER A 30 -7.62 -13.46 2.92
CA SER A 30 -6.91 -14.58 2.29
C SER A 30 -5.41 -14.31 2.09
N ARG A 31 -4.99 -13.05 2.06
CA ARG A 31 -3.57 -12.65 1.98
C ARG A 31 -2.76 -13.18 3.18
N PHE A 32 -3.38 -13.25 4.36
CA PHE A 32 -2.71 -13.80 5.55
C PHE A 32 -2.35 -15.29 5.41
N LEU A 33 -3.05 -16.04 4.55
CA LEU A 33 -2.70 -17.43 4.26
C LEU A 33 -1.40 -17.57 3.46
N MET A 34 -1.00 -16.51 2.75
CA MET A 34 0.25 -16.49 2.00
C MET A 34 1.47 -16.36 2.92
N LEU A 35 1.31 -15.77 4.12
CA LEU A 35 2.43 -15.53 5.04
C LEU A 35 3.11 -16.81 5.53
N PRO A 36 2.39 -17.82 6.08
CA PRO A 36 3.04 -19.07 6.48
C PRO A 36 3.67 -19.82 5.30
N LEU A 37 3.08 -19.74 4.10
CA LEU A 37 3.65 -20.33 2.88
C LEU A 37 4.93 -19.59 2.47
N PHE A 38 4.94 -18.28 2.62
CA PHE A 38 6.11 -17.45 2.37
C PHE A 38 7.26 -17.79 3.35
N VAL A 39 6.97 -17.86 4.66
CA VAL A 39 7.96 -18.27 5.67
C VAL A 39 8.51 -19.65 5.36
N TRP A 40 7.65 -20.61 5.03
CA TRP A 40 8.06 -21.95 4.63
C TRP A 40 9.01 -21.92 3.43
N ALA A 41 8.73 -21.12 2.42
CA ALA A 41 9.56 -20.99 1.23
C ALA A 41 10.93 -20.37 1.54
N VAL A 42 10.96 -19.35 2.42
CA VAL A 42 12.21 -18.73 2.86
C VAL A 42 13.05 -19.70 3.70
N ASP A 43 12.42 -20.43 4.62
CA ASP A 43 13.07 -21.46 5.45
C ASP A 43 13.69 -22.59 4.60
N ARG A 44 13.06 -22.95 3.50
CA ARG A 44 13.55 -23.96 2.55
C ARG A 44 14.54 -23.46 1.51
N ASP A 45 14.95 -22.18 1.62
CA ASP A 45 15.83 -21.53 0.64
C ASP A 45 15.30 -21.65 -0.79
N ALA A 46 13.99 -21.45 -0.95
CA ALA A 46 13.25 -21.59 -2.19
C ALA A 46 12.74 -20.22 -2.73
N PRO A 47 13.62 -19.37 -3.31
CA PRO A 47 13.29 -18.01 -3.70
C PRO A 47 12.14 -17.92 -4.72
N GLN A 48 12.01 -18.90 -5.62
CA GLN A 48 10.92 -18.92 -6.61
C GLN A 48 9.54 -19.00 -5.94
N TRP A 49 9.42 -19.85 -4.91
CA TRP A 49 8.18 -20.00 -4.15
C TRP A 49 7.91 -18.76 -3.27
N ALA A 50 8.93 -18.23 -2.61
CA ALA A 50 8.80 -17.01 -1.84
C ALA A 50 8.31 -15.84 -2.72
N THR A 51 8.91 -15.67 -3.91
CA THR A 51 8.47 -14.68 -4.89
C THR A 51 7.03 -14.92 -5.33
N LEU A 52 6.65 -16.17 -5.62
CA LEU A 52 5.29 -16.51 -6.04
C LEU A 52 4.27 -16.13 -4.96
N PHE A 53 4.50 -16.49 -3.70
CA PHE A 53 3.54 -16.20 -2.62
C PHE A 53 3.37 -14.70 -2.38
N MET A 54 4.45 -13.90 -2.45
CA MET A 54 4.35 -12.46 -2.33
C MET A 54 3.71 -11.80 -3.56
N PHE A 55 3.95 -12.34 -4.74
CA PHE A 55 3.26 -11.91 -5.96
C PHE A 55 1.75 -12.18 -5.87
N LEU A 56 1.36 -13.33 -5.35
CA LEU A 56 -0.05 -13.65 -5.09
C LEU A 56 -0.67 -12.70 -4.06
N CYS A 57 0.06 -12.33 -3.00
CA CYS A 57 -0.39 -11.27 -2.09
C CYS A 57 -0.70 -9.97 -2.84
N GLY A 58 0.17 -9.54 -3.75
CA GLY A 58 -0.04 -8.33 -4.56
C GLY A 58 -1.22 -8.45 -5.54
N ILE A 59 -1.48 -9.64 -6.10
CA ILE A 59 -2.67 -9.89 -6.93
C ILE A 59 -3.94 -9.81 -6.07
N LEU A 60 -3.95 -10.44 -4.90
CA LEU A 60 -5.09 -10.41 -3.98
C LEU A 60 -5.42 -9.00 -3.52
N ASP A 61 -4.42 -8.13 -3.31
CA ASP A 61 -4.57 -6.69 -3.02
C ASP A 61 -5.33 -5.94 -4.14
N LYS A 62 -5.06 -6.27 -5.39
CA LYS A 62 -5.79 -5.66 -6.51
C LYS A 62 -7.19 -6.27 -6.69
N LEU A 63 -7.30 -7.56 -6.37
CA LEU A 63 -8.56 -8.29 -6.50
C LEU A 63 -9.58 -7.84 -5.47
N ASP A 64 -9.20 -7.57 -4.22
CA ASP A 64 -10.14 -7.11 -3.20
C ASP A 64 -10.73 -5.74 -3.53
N GLY A 65 -9.92 -4.79 -4.03
CA GLY A 65 -10.38 -3.50 -4.52
C GLY A 65 -11.34 -3.62 -5.72
N PHE A 66 -11.06 -4.55 -6.65
CA PHE A 66 -11.95 -4.86 -7.76
C PHE A 66 -13.27 -5.46 -7.26
N VAL A 67 -13.22 -6.46 -6.38
CA VAL A 67 -14.40 -7.10 -5.77
C VAL A 67 -15.22 -6.07 -4.99
N ALA A 68 -14.58 -5.19 -4.21
CA ALA A 68 -15.27 -4.10 -3.50
C ALA A 68 -16.05 -3.18 -4.43
N THR A 69 -15.54 -2.96 -5.65
CA THR A 69 -16.18 -2.12 -6.66
C THR A 69 -17.32 -2.87 -7.36
N VAL A 70 -17.10 -4.12 -7.78
CA VAL A 70 -18.12 -4.91 -8.52
C VAL A 70 -19.33 -5.23 -7.64
N PHE A 71 -19.10 -5.56 -6.37
CA PHE A 71 -20.16 -5.90 -5.43
C PHE A 71 -20.72 -4.69 -4.66
N ASP A 72 -20.28 -3.48 -4.98
CA ASP A 72 -20.68 -2.22 -4.30
C ASP A 72 -20.61 -2.36 -2.77
N CYS A 73 -19.51 -2.95 -2.26
CA CYS A 73 -19.30 -3.24 -0.86
C CYS A 73 -18.13 -2.47 -0.22
N LYS A 74 -17.77 -1.31 -0.79
CA LYS A 74 -16.77 -0.40 -0.22
C LYS A 74 -17.21 0.09 1.14
N SER A 75 -16.31 0.07 2.13
CA SER A 75 -16.56 0.52 3.49
C SER A 75 -15.30 1.07 4.13
N GLU A 76 -15.46 1.99 5.09
CA GLU A 76 -14.35 2.52 5.89
C GLU A 76 -13.59 1.40 6.63
N PHE A 77 -14.32 0.38 7.11
CA PHE A 77 -13.70 -0.80 7.71
C PHE A 77 -12.85 -1.57 6.70
N GLY A 78 -13.33 -1.75 5.45
CA GLY A 78 -12.57 -2.41 4.39
C GLY A 78 -11.27 -1.68 4.06
N GLU A 79 -11.32 -0.36 3.92
CA GLU A 79 -10.13 0.46 3.68
C GLU A 79 -9.10 0.38 4.82
N LEU A 80 -9.56 0.40 6.08
CA LEU A 80 -8.69 0.21 7.23
C LEU A 80 -8.10 -1.20 7.27
N PHE A 81 -8.92 -2.22 7.01
CA PHE A 81 -8.50 -3.62 7.02
C PHE A 81 -7.48 -3.92 5.93
N ASP A 82 -7.66 -3.37 4.72
CA ASP A 82 -6.70 -3.44 3.63
C ASP A 82 -5.36 -2.77 4.01
N ALA A 83 -5.40 -1.57 4.57
CA ALA A 83 -4.19 -0.88 5.04
C ALA A 83 -3.43 -1.67 6.12
N ILE A 84 -4.15 -2.35 7.03
CA ILE A 84 -3.55 -3.24 8.04
C ILE A 84 -2.96 -4.47 7.36
N ALA A 85 -3.67 -5.09 6.43
CA ALA A 85 -3.21 -6.28 5.71
C ALA A 85 -1.93 -5.97 4.91
N ASP A 86 -1.86 -4.82 4.24
CA ASP A 86 -0.66 -4.34 3.56
C ASP A 86 0.53 -4.22 4.54
N GLY A 87 0.33 -3.51 5.65
CA GLY A 87 1.36 -3.33 6.66
C GLY A 87 1.87 -4.65 7.23
N VAL A 88 0.97 -5.59 7.51
CA VAL A 88 1.32 -6.93 8.02
C VAL A 88 2.02 -7.75 6.95
N CYS A 89 1.46 -7.87 5.74
CA CYS A 89 2.04 -8.73 4.71
C CYS A 89 3.43 -8.26 4.28
N TYR A 90 3.58 -6.99 3.95
CA TYR A 90 4.89 -6.47 3.50
C TYR A 90 5.86 -6.23 4.64
N GLY A 91 5.40 -5.72 5.78
CA GLY A 91 6.24 -5.49 6.96
C GLY A 91 6.76 -6.80 7.55
N PHE A 92 5.89 -7.78 7.77
CA PHE A 92 6.29 -9.09 8.25
C PHE A 92 7.19 -9.82 7.25
N GLY A 93 6.84 -9.77 5.95
CA GLY A 93 7.67 -10.32 4.88
C GLY A 93 9.09 -9.76 4.91
N MET A 94 9.25 -8.45 5.08
CA MET A 94 10.56 -7.83 5.19
C MET A 94 11.33 -8.27 6.44
N ILE A 95 10.65 -8.38 7.59
CA ILE A 95 11.27 -8.89 8.83
C ILE A 95 11.79 -10.31 8.63
N VAL A 96 11.01 -11.19 8.00
CA VAL A 96 11.42 -12.56 7.70
C VAL A 96 12.66 -12.58 6.81
N LEU A 97 12.68 -11.80 5.73
CA LEU A 97 13.82 -11.74 4.81
C LEU A 97 15.09 -11.28 5.48
N VAL A 98 14.99 -10.27 6.36
CA VAL A 98 16.14 -9.79 7.15
C VAL A 98 16.59 -10.85 8.14
N ALA A 99 15.65 -11.51 8.84
CA ALA A 99 15.96 -12.53 9.84
C ALA A 99 16.67 -13.75 9.26
N TYR A 100 16.31 -14.13 8.04
CA TYR A 100 16.96 -15.24 7.31
C TYR A 100 18.20 -14.78 6.49
N GLY A 101 18.58 -13.52 6.58
CA GLY A 101 19.78 -12.97 5.92
C GLY A 101 19.66 -12.87 4.39
N TRP A 102 18.44 -12.87 3.86
CA TRP A 102 18.19 -12.70 2.43
C TRP A 102 18.29 -11.24 2.01
N VAL A 103 18.07 -10.31 2.92
CA VAL A 103 18.10 -8.88 2.69
C VAL A 103 18.95 -8.22 3.78
N PRO A 104 19.84 -7.29 3.43
CA PRO A 104 20.63 -6.56 4.41
C PRO A 104 19.74 -5.68 5.29
N ALA A 105 19.92 -5.73 6.61
CA ALA A 105 19.06 -5.05 7.56
C ALA A 105 19.05 -3.53 7.40
N VAL A 106 20.23 -2.92 7.16
CA VAL A 106 20.35 -1.45 7.13
C VAL A 106 19.52 -0.82 6.01
N PRO A 107 19.68 -1.19 4.72
CA PRO A 107 18.86 -0.61 3.67
C PRO A 107 17.39 -1.02 3.77
N ALA A 108 17.07 -2.22 4.26
CA ALA A 108 15.70 -2.64 4.49
C ALA A 108 14.99 -1.74 5.52
N ILE A 109 15.64 -1.47 6.66
CA ILE A 109 15.12 -0.55 7.68
C ILE A 109 14.99 0.86 7.12
N ALA A 110 15.96 1.32 6.32
CA ALA A 110 15.91 2.64 5.69
C ALA A 110 14.71 2.78 4.73
N VAL A 111 14.46 1.79 3.86
CA VAL A 111 13.33 1.80 2.92
C VAL A 111 11.99 1.77 3.67
N VAL A 112 11.83 0.87 4.64
CA VAL A 112 10.61 0.78 5.45
C VAL A 112 10.40 2.05 6.28
N GLY A 113 11.47 2.59 6.87
CA GLY A 113 11.42 3.82 7.65
C GLY A 113 11.03 5.04 6.81
N LEU A 114 11.58 5.17 5.60
CA LEU A 114 11.18 6.23 4.67
C LEU A 114 9.71 6.12 4.24
N GLY A 115 9.23 4.91 3.95
CA GLY A 115 7.82 4.67 3.62
C GLY A 115 6.89 5.02 4.78
N ALA A 116 7.24 4.59 5.99
CA ALA A 116 6.49 4.94 7.20
C ALA A 116 6.47 6.46 7.46
N ALA A 117 7.63 7.12 7.35
CA ALA A 117 7.76 8.56 7.51
C ALA A 117 6.88 9.32 6.49
N ASN A 118 6.89 8.89 5.22
CA ASN A 118 6.05 9.48 4.17
C ASN A 118 4.55 9.32 4.50
N THR A 119 4.13 8.14 4.92
CA THR A 119 2.74 7.85 5.29
C THR A 119 2.29 8.71 6.48
N ILE A 120 3.14 8.83 7.51
CA ILE A 120 2.86 9.67 8.69
C ILE A 120 2.77 11.14 8.29
N MET A 121 3.73 11.64 7.53
CA MET A 121 3.77 13.03 7.05
C MET A 121 2.48 13.37 6.28
N ARG A 122 2.06 12.52 5.35
CA ARG A 122 0.82 12.70 4.57
C ARG A 122 -0.42 12.68 5.47
N SER A 123 -0.49 11.76 6.42
CA SER A 123 -1.61 11.64 7.35
C SER A 123 -1.74 12.88 8.23
N LEU A 124 -0.63 13.39 8.76
CA LEU A 124 -0.60 14.62 9.56
C LEU A 124 -1.01 15.83 8.73
N TYR A 125 -0.50 15.93 7.50
CA TYR A 125 -0.85 17.01 6.59
C TYR A 125 -2.33 16.95 6.18
N ALA A 126 -2.86 15.77 5.86
CA ALA A 126 -4.27 15.58 5.54
C ALA A 126 -5.20 16.00 6.70
N LYS A 127 -4.83 15.67 7.94
CA LYS A 127 -5.56 16.12 9.15
C LYS A 127 -5.53 17.64 9.31
N ARG A 128 -4.37 18.27 9.07
CA ARG A 128 -4.21 19.73 9.17
C ARG A 128 -5.07 20.46 8.14
N VAL A 129 -5.15 19.91 6.93
CA VAL A 129 -5.83 20.53 5.79
C VAL A 129 -7.31 20.17 5.72
N GLY A 130 -7.75 19.14 6.46
CA GLY A 130 -9.16 18.67 6.47
C GLY A 130 -9.59 17.96 5.19
N ARG A 131 -8.64 17.52 4.33
CA ARG A 131 -8.93 16.75 3.11
C ARG A 131 -7.91 15.63 2.89
N ALA A 132 -8.34 14.57 2.21
CA ALA A 132 -7.42 13.53 1.76
C ALA A 132 -6.38 14.10 0.79
N VAL A 133 -5.10 13.81 1.03
CA VAL A 133 -3.98 14.21 0.19
C VAL A 133 -3.56 13.01 -0.66
N ASN A 134 -3.82 13.09 -1.95
CA ASN A 134 -3.53 12.01 -2.88
C ASN A 134 -2.61 12.51 -4.01
N TYR A 135 -1.29 12.44 -3.78
CA TYR A 135 -0.31 12.79 -4.81
C TYR A 135 -0.02 11.60 -5.73
N LYS A 136 0.30 11.89 -7.01
CA LYS A 136 0.70 10.84 -7.98
C LYS A 136 1.97 10.09 -7.55
N SER A 137 2.86 10.73 -6.78
CA SER A 137 4.04 10.13 -6.16
C SER A 137 3.73 8.93 -5.27
N TYR A 138 2.54 8.88 -4.67
CA TYR A 138 2.12 7.72 -3.88
C TYR A 138 2.00 6.42 -4.70
N ALA A 139 1.54 6.52 -5.93
CA ALA A 139 1.55 5.38 -6.85
C ALA A 139 2.99 4.95 -7.19
N MET A 140 3.90 5.91 -7.38
CA MET A 140 5.33 5.64 -7.62
C MET A 140 5.98 4.96 -6.42
N GLU A 141 5.71 5.42 -5.19
CA GLU A 141 6.21 4.79 -3.96
C GLU A 141 5.80 3.31 -3.88
N ARG A 142 4.52 3.00 -4.10
CA ARG A 142 4.03 1.63 -4.11
C ARG A 142 4.66 0.78 -5.20
N ILE A 143 4.78 1.31 -6.43
CA ILE A 143 5.40 0.60 -7.56
C ILE A 143 6.87 0.34 -7.27
N VAL A 144 7.61 1.35 -6.83
CA VAL A 144 9.04 1.25 -6.53
C VAL A 144 9.26 0.25 -5.40
N GLY A 145 8.48 0.32 -4.32
CA GLY A 145 8.57 -0.63 -3.22
C GLY A 145 8.27 -2.06 -3.63
N PHE A 146 7.22 -2.26 -4.44
CA PHE A 146 6.88 -3.58 -4.96
C PHE A 146 7.94 -4.13 -5.90
N VAL A 147 8.44 -3.32 -6.83
CA VAL A 147 9.51 -3.72 -7.77
C VAL A 147 10.80 -4.03 -7.03
N ALA A 148 11.19 -3.20 -6.02
CA ALA A 148 12.34 -3.47 -5.17
C ALA A 148 12.24 -4.83 -4.50
N PHE A 149 11.09 -5.06 -3.89
CA PHE A 149 10.79 -6.30 -3.20
C PHE A 149 10.88 -7.51 -4.14
N MET A 150 10.29 -7.43 -5.33
CA MET A 150 10.26 -8.52 -6.31
C MET A 150 11.62 -8.77 -6.97
N LEU A 151 12.38 -7.72 -7.30
CA LEU A 151 13.72 -7.87 -7.86
C LEU A 151 14.69 -8.50 -6.87
N GLY A 152 14.57 -8.18 -5.58
CA GLY A 152 15.34 -8.80 -4.52
C GLY A 152 15.21 -10.33 -4.51
N PHE A 153 14.07 -10.87 -4.91
CA PHE A 153 13.84 -12.31 -5.02
C PHE A 153 14.32 -12.93 -6.35
N ALA A 154 14.19 -12.18 -7.44
CA ALA A 154 14.43 -12.72 -8.78
C ALA A 154 15.92 -12.92 -9.08
N THR A 155 16.81 -12.15 -8.44
CA THR A 155 18.23 -12.09 -8.77
C THR A 155 19.13 -12.97 -7.91
N GLY A 156 18.60 -13.53 -6.82
CA GLY A 156 19.39 -14.35 -5.88
C GLY A 156 20.16 -13.52 -4.85
N ARG A 157 20.81 -14.19 -3.89
CA ARG A 157 21.37 -13.56 -2.68
C ARG A 157 22.50 -12.55 -2.93
N MET A 158 23.28 -12.70 -3.99
CA MET A 158 24.50 -11.88 -4.18
C MET A 158 24.22 -10.50 -4.79
N GLU A 159 23.09 -10.31 -5.46
CA GLU A 159 22.75 -9.06 -6.11
C GLU A 159 21.73 -8.21 -5.33
N VAL A 160 21.06 -8.82 -4.33
CA VAL A 160 20.03 -8.18 -3.52
C VAL A 160 20.53 -6.94 -2.79
N ASP A 161 21.74 -6.98 -2.28
CA ASP A 161 22.35 -5.86 -1.54
C ASP A 161 22.44 -4.60 -2.40
N PHE A 162 22.90 -4.75 -3.64
CA PHE A 162 23.03 -3.63 -4.57
C PHE A 162 21.66 -2.98 -4.85
N TYR A 163 20.64 -3.79 -5.13
CA TYR A 163 19.31 -3.27 -5.44
C TYR A 163 18.70 -2.55 -4.24
N TYR A 164 18.78 -3.11 -3.04
CA TYR A 164 18.28 -2.46 -1.84
C TYR A 164 18.95 -1.13 -1.55
N TRP A 165 20.26 -1.04 -1.71
CA TRP A 165 20.99 0.23 -1.58
C TRP A 165 20.59 1.25 -2.66
N ALA A 166 20.30 0.82 -3.87
CA ALA A 166 19.81 1.69 -4.93
C ALA A 166 18.38 2.22 -4.65
N PHE A 167 17.54 1.45 -3.96
CA PHE A 167 16.18 1.88 -3.62
C PHE A 167 16.12 2.92 -2.49
N VAL A 168 17.09 2.97 -1.60
CA VAL A 168 17.13 3.98 -0.53
C VAL A 168 17.10 5.41 -1.08
N PRO A 169 18.00 5.85 -1.99
CA PRO A 169 17.92 7.18 -2.56
C PRO A 169 16.66 7.41 -3.41
N LEU A 170 16.16 6.39 -4.10
CA LEU A 170 14.94 6.49 -4.88
C LEU A 170 13.72 6.76 -3.98
N PHE A 171 13.59 6.05 -2.86
CA PHE A 171 12.57 6.31 -1.86
C PHE A 171 12.73 7.70 -1.21
N ALA A 172 13.95 8.10 -0.89
CA ALA A 172 14.22 9.44 -0.36
C ALA A 172 13.75 10.54 -1.32
N LEU A 173 13.97 10.38 -2.63
CA LEU A 173 13.46 11.31 -3.65
C LEU A 173 11.93 11.38 -3.67
N VAL A 174 11.23 10.26 -3.51
CA VAL A 174 9.76 10.24 -3.42
C VAL A 174 9.29 11.02 -2.19
N VAL A 175 9.90 10.79 -1.03
CA VAL A 175 9.56 11.51 0.22
C VAL A 175 9.80 13.01 0.08
N LEU A 176 10.95 13.41 -0.48
CA LEU A 176 11.29 14.82 -0.73
C LEU A 176 10.33 15.47 -1.73
N HIS A 177 9.94 14.75 -2.78
CA HIS A 177 8.96 15.25 -3.72
C HIS A 177 7.60 15.51 -3.05
N ASP A 178 7.13 14.60 -2.20
CA ASP A 178 5.88 14.76 -1.47
C ASP A 178 5.95 15.92 -0.47
N ALA A 179 7.06 16.03 0.27
CA ALA A 179 7.28 17.14 1.19
C ALA A 179 7.29 18.50 0.47
N LYS A 180 7.95 18.57 -0.71
CA LYS A 180 7.94 19.77 -1.55
C LYS A 180 6.53 20.13 -2.02
N ARG A 181 5.73 19.15 -2.43
CA ARG A 181 4.33 19.37 -2.85
C ARG A 181 3.48 19.91 -1.70
N MET A 182 3.61 19.36 -0.51
CA MET A 182 2.91 19.85 0.68
C MET A 182 3.28 21.29 1.01
N LEU A 183 4.57 21.64 0.89
CA LEU A 183 5.04 23.01 1.11
C LEU A 183 4.47 23.98 0.08
N ILE A 184 4.43 23.61 -1.19
CA ILE A 184 3.83 24.45 -2.26
C ILE A 184 2.34 24.64 -2.01
N ASP A 185 1.60 23.57 -1.70
CA ASP A 185 0.17 23.65 -1.38
C ASP A 185 -0.12 24.53 -0.15
N ASP A 186 0.79 24.59 0.83
CA ASP A 186 0.68 25.50 1.99
C ASP A 186 0.93 26.97 1.59
N LEU A 187 1.92 27.23 0.72
CA LEU A 187 2.24 28.58 0.24
C LEU A 187 1.11 29.15 -0.63
N ASP A 188 0.53 28.35 -1.53
CA ASP A 188 -0.59 28.73 -2.39
C ASP A 188 -1.87 29.07 -1.60
N ARG A 189 -1.97 28.62 -0.35
CA ARG A 189 -3.10 28.92 0.54
C ARG A 189 -2.88 30.14 1.41
N ALA A 190 -1.62 30.48 1.64
CA ALA A 190 -1.24 31.65 2.43
C ALA A 190 -1.25 32.96 1.60
N SER A 191 -1.24 32.84 0.25
CA SER A 191 -1.34 33.93 -0.71
C SER A 191 -2.81 34.20 -1.07
#